data_e7f6ad026e570bab805d933de6cfa706
#
_entry.id   e7f6ad026e570bab805d933de6cfa706
#
_cell.length_a   1.000
_cell.length_b   1.000
_cell.length_c   1.000
_cell.angle_alpha   90.00
_cell.angle_beta   90.00
_cell.angle_gamma   90.00
#
_symmetry.space_group_name_H-M   'P 1'
#
loop_
_entity.id
_entity.type
_entity.pdbx_description
1 polymer ?
#
loop_
_entity_poly.entity_id
_entity_poly.type
_entity_poly.pdbx_seq_one_letter_code
_entity_poly.pdbx_strand_id
1 'polypeptide(L)'
;MIFHRLHQIIILLIYLSLSATSYGYTFEHKIENYGLTFAAHTVDQDHRTSLILNSGKGISFPAEGFIMNFDIKLRQELYTYGYILRVISHNDQNLDLVSYLYDSKISIISGSSHEKSQMVYLADSMLIRKDQWMPIQIQFFPNSAKIKINGKNIYLSHSFRDFNDVQIIFGASNLGRFFSGDVAPMSIRNLSLQSLQGKTFYYWKLDRSSKTTNNFVYDSISDLPAYVKNGKWEIDKHYHWQRVTSFEIDYKNPQLAFDEIKGNFFVASDKKLYTYNVNNKTLDTLSFKGASFLGVSSQMLFHPLKKTLLSYNIYHNKLNWFNPTTSSWSVNQKITVDDNQHHNRFFDKDHDKLYLYGGYGRHQYSGVLYEYNLKDNFKWSQMNLDTLISPRYLSALGKYSDNKLLVLGGYGSHSGKQEDFPQNFYDLYL
;
A
#
# COMPACT_ATOMS: atom_id res chain seq x y z
N MET A 1 4.90 -55.10 -38.39
CA MET A 1 5.05 -54.79 -36.95
C MET A 1 5.77 -53.43 -36.70
N ILE A 2 6.73 -52.99 -37.47
CA ILE A 2 7.45 -51.72 -37.32
C ILE A 2 6.58 -50.52 -37.60
N PHE A 3 5.76 -50.52 -38.64
CA PHE A 3 4.86 -49.42 -39.01
C PHE A 3 3.79 -49.10 -37.98
N HIS A 4 3.32 -50.11 -37.22
CA HIS A 4 2.29 -49.91 -36.18
C HIS A 4 2.85 -49.21 -34.94
N ARG A 5 4.11 -49.49 -34.57
CA ARG A 5 4.80 -48.78 -33.46
C ARG A 5 5.18 -47.35 -33.79
N LEU A 6 5.53 -47.06 -35.06
CA LEU A 6 5.82 -45.70 -35.50
C LEU A 6 4.59 -44.82 -35.45
N HIS A 7 3.43 -45.34 -35.84
CA HIS A 7 2.14 -44.61 -35.78
C HIS A 7 1.72 -44.30 -34.32
N GLN A 8 1.93 -45.23 -33.38
CA GLN A 8 1.64 -44.97 -31.96
C GLN A 8 2.59 -43.96 -31.32
N ILE A 9 3.85 -43.88 -31.73
CA ILE A 9 4.82 -42.90 -31.23
C ILE A 9 4.47 -41.51 -31.80
N ILE A 10 4.06 -41.37 -33.03
CA ILE A 10 3.65 -40.12 -33.64
C ILE A 10 2.36 -39.58 -32.99
N ILE A 11 1.38 -40.43 -32.69
CA ILE A 11 0.16 -40.04 -31.95
C ILE A 11 0.49 -39.60 -30.51
N LEU A 12 1.41 -40.27 -29.84
CA LEU A 12 1.85 -39.88 -28.49
C LEU A 12 2.61 -38.53 -28.49
N LEU A 13 3.44 -38.28 -29.49
CA LEU A 13 4.15 -37.00 -29.64
C LEU A 13 3.18 -35.85 -29.98
N ILE A 14 2.14 -36.09 -30.79
CA ILE A 14 1.10 -35.12 -31.10
C ILE A 14 0.26 -34.84 -29.81
N TYR A 15 -0.08 -35.87 -29.03
CA TYR A 15 -0.77 -35.68 -27.73
C TYR A 15 0.06 -34.92 -26.71
N LEU A 16 1.35 -35.17 -26.63
CA LEU A 16 2.29 -34.45 -25.76
C LEU A 16 2.49 -33.00 -26.23
N SER A 17 2.50 -32.73 -27.52
CA SER A 17 2.58 -31.36 -28.06
C SER A 17 1.28 -30.57 -27.88
N LEU A 18 0.12 -31.21 -27.95
CA LEU A 18 -1.18 -30.60 -27.69
C LEU A 18 -1.43 -30.37 -26.19
N SER A 19 -0.89 -31.21 -25.31
CA SER A 19 -0.97 -30.96 -23.85
C SER A 19 0.04 -29.91 -23.36
N ALA A 20 1.14 -29.67 -24.06
CA ALA A 20 2.10 -28.62 -23.76
C ALA A 20 1.62 -27.22 -24.17
N THR A 21 0.64 -27.13 -25.08
CA THR A 21 0.09 -25.82 -25.53
C THR A 21 -1.09 -25.32 -24.70
N SER A 22 -1.60 -26.09 -23.74
CA SER A 22 -2.72 -25.68 -22.89
C SER A 22 -2.34 -25.12 -21.52
N TYR A 23 -1.07 -25.10 -21.15
CA TYR A 23 -0.55 -24.27 -20.06
C TYR A 23 -0.01 -22.96 -20.64
N GLY A 24 -0.88 -22.20 -21.29
CA GLY A 24 -0.70 -20.78 -21.41
C GLY A 24 -0.76 -20.21 -20.00
N TYR A 25 0.36 -20.09 -19.32
CA TYR A 25 0.50 -19.09 -18.29
C TYR A 25 0.28 -17.76 -18.99
N THR A 26 -0.96 -17.28 -18.97
CA THR A 26 -1.20 -15.86 -19.02
C THR A 26 -0.49 -15.33 -17.79
N PHE A 27 0.75 -14.86 -17.96
CA PHE A 27 1.28 -13.84 -17.08
C PHE A 27 0.31 -12.68 -17.24
N GLU A 28 -0.76 -12.66 -16.43
CA GLU A 28 -1.40 -11.40 -16.11
C GLU A 28 -0.26 -10.52 -15.67
N HIS A 29 0.09 -9.54 -16.49
CA HIS A 29 0.96 -8.45 -16.09
C HIS A 29 0.31 -7.87 -14.84
N LYS A 30 0.79 -8.30 -13.67
CA LYS A 30 0.41 -7.73 -12.40
C LYS A 30 0.74 -6.26 -12.54
N ILE A 31 -0.27 -5.44 -12.75
CA ILE A 31 -0.11 -3.99 -12.81
C ILE A 31 0.29 -3.59 -11.39
N GLU A 32 1.60 -3.56 -11.15
CA GLU A 32 2.14 -3.15 -9.87
C GLU A 32 1.73 -1.69 -9.67
N ASN A 33 0.93 -1.44 -8.66
CA ASN A 33 0.43 -0.11 -8.35
C ASN A 33 1.36 0.53 -7.31
N TYR A 34 2.48 1.06 -7.77
CA TYR A 34 3.44 1.80 -6.97
C TYR A 34 3.77 3.15 -7.63
N GLY A 35 4.31 4.06 -6.86
CA GLY A 35 4.73 5.38 -7.32
C GLY A 35 4.78 6.40 -6.19
N LEU A 36 5.34 7.56 -6.47
CA LEU A 36 5.32 8.73 -5.62
C LEU A 36 4.13 9.61 -6.01
N THR A 37 3.20 9.81 -5.08
CA THR A 37 2.01 10.64 -5.24
C THR A 37 2.27 12.06 -4.74
N PHE A 38 1.89 13.03 -5.54
CA PHE A 38 2.07 14.45 -5.26
C PHE A 38 0.81 15.05 -4.67
N ALA A 39 0.89 15.63 -3.48
CA ALA A 39 -0.13 16.51 -2.92
C ALA A 39 -0.12 17.81 -3.73
N ALA A 40 -1.27 18.17 -4.28
CA ALA A 40 -1.45 19.33 -5.15
C ALA A 40 -2.29 20.43 -4.48
N HIS A 41 -3.34 20.94 -5.13
CA HIS A 41 -4.16 22.04 -4.65
C HIS A 41 -5.19 21.66 -3.57
N THR A 42 -5.26 20.39 -3.20
CA THR A 42 -6.10 19.92 -2.07
C THR A 42 -5.50 20.19 -0.69
N VAL A 43 -4.28 20.71 -0.66
CA VAL A 43 -3.56 21.10 0.56
C VAL A 43 -2.96 22.50 0.38
N ASP A 44 -2.60 23.14 1.50
CA ASP A 44 -1.91 24.43 1.50
C ASP A 44 -0.55 24.35 0.79
N GLN A 45 -0.08 25.49 0.31
CA GLN A 45 1.09 25.58 -0.58
C GLN A 45 2.37 24.99 0.03
N ASP A 46 2.59 25.13 1.32
CA ASP A 46 3.74 24.60 2.05
C ASP A 46 3.69 23.08 2.26
N HIS A 47 2.51 22.48 2.14
CA HIS A 47 2.26 21.03 2.22
C HIS A 47 2.26 20.33 0.85
N ARG A 48 2.45 21.06 -0.24
CA ARG A 48 2.52 20.49 -1.59
C ARG A 48 3.83 19.74 -1.81
N THR A 49 3.78 18.73 -2.68
CA THR A 49 4.89 17.81 -2.88
C THR A 49 5.90 18.34 -3.90
N SER A 50 7.18 18.08 -3.61
CA SER A 50 8.26 18.16 -4.59
C SER A 50 9.15 16.91 -4.55
N LEU A 51 9.73 16.57 -5.72
CA LEU A 51 10.84 15.63 -5.85
C LEU A 51 11.97 16.40 -6.55
N ILE A 52 13.10 16.54 -5.87
CA ILE A 52 14.26 17.29 -6.34
C ILE A 52 15.45 16.34 -6.47
N LEU A 53 15.89 16.09 -7.70
CA LEU A 53 17.01 15.19 -7.95
C LEU A 53 18.32 15.81 -7.49
N ASN A 54 19.23 14.97 -7.00
CA ASN A 54 20.55 15.38 -6.46
C ASN A 54 20.46 16.50 -5.42
N SER A 55 19.35 16.57 -4.67
CA SER A 55 19.09 17.62 -3.66
C SER A 55 19.23 19.06 -4.20
N GLY A 56 18.92 19.27 -5.48
CA GLY A 56 18.99 20.56 -6.15
C GLY A 56 20.37 20.94 -6.69
N LYS A 57 21.36 20.06 -6.55
CA LYS A 57 22.63 20.21 -7.29
C LYS A 57 22.43 19.76 -8.73
N GLY A 58 23.22 20.32 -9.65
CA GLY A 58 23.20 19.91 -11.05
C GLY A 58 23.56 18.44 -11.24
N ILE A 59 23.03 17.87 -12.31
CA ILE A 59 23.43 16.53 -12.81
C ILE A 59 24.04 16.72 -14.16
N SER A 60 25.30 16.26 -14.31
CA SER A 60 26.06 16.44 -15.54
C SER A 60 25.79 15.31 -16.53
N PHE A 61 25.65 15.68 -17.81
CA PHE A 61 25.40 14.78 -18.93
C PHE A 61 26.39 15.03 -20.07
N PRO A 62 26.57 14.06 -20.99
CA PRO A 62 27.33 14.27 -22.23
C PRO A 62 26.80 15.44 -23.06
N ALA A 63 27.71 16.17 -23.73
CA ALA A 63 27.35 17.36 -24.52
C ALA A 63 26.45 17.05 -25.73
N GLU A 64 26.43 15.83 -26.22
CA GLU A 64 25.53 15.38 -27.28
C GLU A 64 24.07 15.27 -26.81
N GLY A 65 23.82 15.19 -25.50
CA GLY A 65 22.50 15.16 -24.90
C GLY A 65 22.22 13.92 -24.07
N PHE A 66 20.97 13.81 -23.62
CA PHE A 66 20.51 12.70 -22.77
C PHE A 66 19.03 12.41 -22.98
N ILE A 67 18.58 11.28 -22.42
CA ILE A 67 17.20 10.83 -22.41
C ILE A 67 16.70 10.76 -20.98
N MET A 68 15.54 11.34 -20.70
CA MET A 68 14.80 11.15 -19.46
C MET A 68 13.50 10.37 -19.75
N ASN A 69 13.26 9.31 -18.97
CA ASN A 69 12.02 8.55 -19.04
C ASN A 69 11.37 8.50 -17.67
N PHE A 70 10.05 8.54 -17.62
CA PHE A 70 9.26 8.27 -16.43
C PHE A 70 7.83 7.93 -16.80
N ASP A 71 7.14 7.21 -15.92
CA ASP A 71 5.69 7.04 -16.03
C ASP A 71 5.00 8.08 -15.16
N ILE A 72 3.93 8.67 -15.69
CA ILE A 72 3.06 9.60 -14.97
C ILE A 72 1.62 9.11 -14.97
N LYS A 73 0.93 9.32 -13.86
CA LYS A 73 -0.51 9.19 -13.73
C LYS A 73 -1.09 10.51 -13.25
N LEU A 74 -1.83 11.21 -14.11
CA LEU A 74 -2.54 12.44 -13.75
C LEU A 74 -3.87 12.06 -13.11
N ARG A 75 -4.11 12.56 -11.88
CA ARG A 75 -5.34 12.30 -11.14
C ARG A 75 -6.43 13.29 -11.52
N GLN A 76 -7.67 12.82 -11.44
CA GLN A 76 -8.82 13.70 -11.59
C GLN A 76 -9.10 14.42 -10.27
N GLU A 77 -8.79 15.72 -10.22
CA GLU A 77 -9.06 16.61 -9.09
C GLU A 77 -9.79 17.86 -9.58
N LEU A 78 -10.36 18.66 -8.67
CA LEU A 78 -11.05 19.90 -9.02
C LEU A 78 -10.14 20.88 -9.75
N TYR A 79 -8.88 20.99 -9.31
CA TYR A 79 -7.85 21.82 -9.94
C TYR A 79 -6.72 20.93 -10.45
N THR A 80 -6.52 20.95 -11.77
CA THR A 80 -5.49 20.13 -12.43
C THR A 80 -4.25 20.92 -12.83
N TYR A 81 -4.26 22.24 -12.65
CA TYR A 81 -3.12 23.11 -12.97
C TYR A 81 -1.91 22.80 -12.08
N GLY A 82 -0.72 22.92 -12.66
CA GLY A 82 0.53 22.91 -11.92
C GLY A 82 1.69 22.24 -12.67
N TYR A 83 2.87 22.43 -12.12
CA TYR A 83 4.08 21.88 -12.70
C TYR A 83 4.13 20.36 -12.50
N ILE A 84 4.36 19.65 -13.61
CA ILE A 84 4.69 18.22 -13.63
C ILE A 84 6.19 18.07 -13.44
N LEU A 85 6.95 18.72 -14.31
CA LEU A 85 8.39 18.63 -14.40
C LEU A 85 8.99 19.99 -14.75
N ARG A 86 10.16 20.26 -14.22
CA ARG A 86 11.00 21.36 -14.56
C ARG A 86 12.44 20.89 -14.68
N VAL A 87 13.06 21.14 -15.82
CA VAL A 87 14.48 20.92 -16.10
C VAL A 87 15.14 22.28 -16.33
N ILE A 88 16.14 22.61 -15.52
CA ILE A 88 16.78 23.95 -15.51
C ILE A 88 18.28 23.77 -15.74
N SER A 89 18.85 24.45 -16.75
CA SER A 89 20.28 24.50 -16.99
C SER A 89 20.99 25.49 -16.04
N HIS A 90 22.29 25.40 -15.95
CA HIS A 90 23.13 26.33 -15.17
C HIS A 90 23.01 27.80 -15.66
N ASN A 91 22.63 28.06 -16.92
CA ASN A 91 22.39 29.40 -17.49
C ASN A 91 20.91 29.76 -17.45
N ASP A 92 20.14 29.20 -16.55
CA ASP A 92 18.72 29.50 -16.37
C ASP A 92 17.81 29.27 -17.61
N GLN A 93 18.25 28.47 -18.55
CA GLN A 93 17.33 27.94 -19.57
C GLN A 93 16.47 26.85 -18.92
N ASN A 94 15.20 26.78 -19.29
CA ASN A 94 14.31 25.77 -18.72
C ASN A 94 13.45 25.07 -19.78
N LEU A 95 13.08 23.84 -19.46
CA LEU A 95 12.00 23.10 -20.10
C LEU A 95 11.04 22.66 -19.00
N ASP A 96 9.80 23.14 -19.10
CA ASP A 96 8.75 22.82 -18.15
C ASP A 96 7.63 22.00 -18.81
N LEU A 97 7.13 20.99 -18.12
CA LEU A 97 5.85 20.37 -18.40
C LEU A 97 4.85 20.86 -17.37
N VAL A 98 3.74 21.40 -17.81
CA VAL A 98 2.70 22.00 -16.95
C VAL A 98 1.34 21.42 -17.31
N SER A 99 0.64 20.87 -16.33
CA SER A 99 -0.75 20.46 -16.48
C SER A 99 -1.66 21.67 -16.51
N TYR A 100 -2.65 21.69 -17.42
CA TYR A 100 -3.56 22.80 -17.57
C TYR A 100 -4.80 22.69 -16.68
N LEU A 101 -5.36 23.85 -16.34
CA LEU A 101 -6.56 23.92 -15.51
C LEU A 101 -7.80 23.44 -16.28
N TYR A 102 -8.60 22.58 -15.68
CA TYR A 102 -9.89 22.06 -16.20
C TYR A 102 -9.83 21.18 -17.45
N ASP A 103 -8.71 21.15 -18.15
CA ASP A 103 -8.56 20.40 -19.41
C ASP A 103 -7.51 19.28 -19.27
N SER A 104 -7.69 18.23 -20.04
CA SER A 104 -6.67 17.17 -20.19
C SER A 104 -5.57 17.66 -21.14
N LYS A 105 -4.92 18.79 -20.81
CA LYS A 105 -3.85 19.39 -21.63
C LYS A 105 -2.56 19.47 -20.86
N ILE A 106 -1.45 19.28 -21.55
CA ILE A 106 -0.11 19.55 -21.04
C ILE A 106 0.48 20.68 -21.89
N SER A 107 0.96 21.71 -21.23
CA SER A 107 1.76 22.74 -21.85
C SER A 107 3.23 22.39 -21.70
N ILE A 108 3.97 22.51 -22.80
CA ILE A 108 5.43 22.41 -22.83
C ILE A 108 5.97 23.81 -23.01
N ILE A 109 6.73 24.27 -22.04
CA ILE A 109 7.28 25.63 -22.03
C ILE A 109 8.79 25.51 -22.07
N SER A 110 9.44 26.10 -23.07
CA SER A 110 10.89 26.28 -23.09
C SER A 110 11.22 27.77 -23.08
N GLY A 111 12.17 28.14 -22.25
CA GLY A 111 12.52 29.53 -22.07
C GLY A 111 13.97 29.75 -21.64
N SER A 112 14.40 30.99 -21.72
CA SER A 112 15.67 31.44 -21.17
C SER A 112 15.49 32.86 -20.60
N SER A 113 16.49 33.34 -19.85
CA SER A 113 16.50 34.72 -19.35
C SER A 113 16.55 35.76 -20.45
N HIS A 114 16.96 35.38 -21.66
CA HIS A 114 17.27 36.29 -22.76
C HIS A 114 16.33 36.17 -23.96
N GLU A 115 15.48 35.15 -24.00
CA GLU A 115 14.60 34.88 -25.12
C GLU A 115 13.14 34.75 -24.67
N LYS A 116 12.21 35.09 -25.58
CA LYS A 116 10.78 34.89 -25.35
C LYS A 116 10.48 33.37 -25.22
N SER A 117 9.81 32.98 -24.18
CA SER A 117 9.41 31.60 -23.95
C SER A 117 8.57 31.06 -25.11
N GLN A 118 8.90 29.87 -25.56
CA GLN A 118 8.09 29.12 -26.52
C GLN A 118 7.13 28.21 -25.73
N MET A 119 5.88 28.11 -26.21
CA MET A 119 4.86 27.28 -25.59
C MET A 119 4.17 26.43 -26.64
N VAL A 120 4.13 25.12 -26.37
CA VAL A 120 3.40 24.14 -27.18
C VAL A 120 2.31 23.52 -26.33
N TYR A 121 1.06 23.56 -26.83
CA TYR A 121 -0.07 22.92 -26.17
C TYR A 121 -0.32 21.55 -26.74
N LEU A 122 -0.46 20.57 -25.87
CA LEU A 122 -0.97 19.25 -26.18
C LEU A 122 -2.44 19.20 -25.78
N ALA A 123 -3.32 19.35 -26.76
CA ALA A 123 -4.77 19.43 -26.56
C ALA A 123 -5.50 18.09 -26.86
N ASP A 124 -4.77 17.01 -27.09
CA ASP A 124 -5.35 15.76 -27.52
C ASP A 124 -5.80 14.93 -26.31
N SER A 125 -7.11 14.91 -26.04
CA SER A 125 -7.69 14.13 -24.94
C SER A 125 -7.43 12.62 -25.03
N MET A 126 -7.08 12.10 -26.20
CA MET A 126 -6.70 10.69 -26.40
C MET A 126 -5.29 10.41 -25.89
N LEU A 127 -4.43 11.43 -25.76
CA LEU A 127 -3.06 11.28 -25.27
C LEU A 127 -2.96 11.32 -23.75
N ILE A 128 -3.85 12.07 -23.09
CA ILE A 128 -3.79 12.27 -21.65
C ILE A 128 -4.97 11.56 -21.01
N ARG A 129 -4.70 10.36 -20.52
CA ARG A 129 -5.69 9.55 -19.80
C ARG A 129 -5.56 9.80 -18.30
N LYS A 130 -6.62 10.34 -17.67
CA LYS A 130 -6.67 10.52 -16.22
C LYS A 130 -6.71 9.16 -15.53
N ASP A 131 -6.09 9.10 -14.36
CA ASP A 131 -6.02 7.91 -13.49
C ASP A 131 -5.39 6.65 -14.14
N GLN A 132 -4.67 6.84 -15.26
CA GLN A 132 -3.91 5.79 -15.94
C GLN A 132 -2.43 6.16 -16.05
N TRP A 133 -1.57 5.16 -15.91
CA TRP A 133 -0.14 5.34 -16.12
C TRP A 133 0.18 5.56 -17.59
N MET A 134 0.95 6.60 -17.89
CA MET A 134 1.39 6.98 -19.21
C MET A 134 2.90 7.15 -19.24
N PRO A 135 3.63 6.52 -20.17
CA PRO A 135 5.05 6.74 -20.33
C PRO A 135 5.32 8.11 -20.97
N ILE A 136 6.29 8.82 -20.38
CA ILE A 136 6.86 10.04 -20.94
C ILE A 136 8.34 9.82 -21.18
N GLN A 137 8.82 10.21 -22.36
CA GLN A 137 10.23 10.25 -22.71
C GLN A 137 10.57 11.64 -23.24
N ILE A 138 11.65 12.21 -22.75
CA ILE A 138 12.21 13.47 -23.23
C ILE A 138 13.66 13.22 -23.66
N GLN A 139 13.95 13.47 -24.92
CA GLN A 139 15.30 13.40 -25.49
C GLN A 139 15.81 14.82 -25.72
N PHE A 140 16.86 15.21 -25.03
CA PHE A 140 17.53 16.47 -25.19
C PHE A 140 18.69 16.34 -26.16
N PHE A 141 18.74 17.25 -27.15
CA PHE A 141 19.83 17.41 -28.11
C PHE A 141 20.30 18.86 -28.01
N PRO A 142 21.51 19.23 -28.50
CA PRO A 142 22.03 20.58 -28.39
C PRO A 142 21.13 21.67 -28.98
N ASN A 143 20.37 21.37 -30.04
CA ASN A 143 19.53 22.36 -30.75
C ASN A 143 18.04 21.99 -30.81
N SER A 144 17.63 20.96 -30.09
CA SER A 144 16.24 20.50 -30.10
C SER A 144 15.93 19.60 -28.91
N ALA A 145 14.64 19.45 -28.62
CA ALA A 145 14.18 18.36 -27.77
C ALA A 145 13.06 17.59 -28.48
N LYS A 146 13.03 16.28 -28.24
CA LYS A 146 11.95 15.40 -28.68
C LYS A 146 11.22 14.86 -27.46
N ILE A 147 9.94 15.13 -27.35
CA ILE A 147 9.10 14.64 -26.26
C ILE A 147 8.13 13.62 -26.82
N LYS A 148 8.10 12.45 -26.20
CA LYS A 148 7.15 11.39 -26.53
C LYS A 148 6.21 11.18 -25.35
N ILE A 149 4.92 11.36 -25.58
CA ILE A 149 3.85 11.16 -24.60
C ILE A 149 2.87 10.14 -25.17
N ASN A 150 2.66 9.04 -24.47
CA ASN A 150 1.74 7.98 -24.87
C ASN A 150 1.86 7.60 -26.39
N GLY A 151 3.11 7.52 -26.87
CA GLY A 151 3.41 7.14 -28.24
C GLY A 151 3.52 8.29 -29.26
N LYS A 152 2.95 9.48 -28.99
CA LYS A 152 3.04 10.65 -29.90
C LYS A 152 4.30 11.44 -29.68
N ASN A 153 4.98 11.81 -30.76
CA ASN A 153 6.20 12.62 -30.75
C ASN A 153 5.88 14.10 -30.96
N ILE A 154 6.58 14.95 -30.19
CA ILE A 154 6.54 16.39 -30.24
C ILE A 154 7.98 16.87 -30.36
N TYR A 155 8.23 17.80 -31.28
CA TYR A 155 9.56 18.32 -31.51
C TYR A 155 9.60 19.79 -31.15
N LEU A 156 10.60 20.18 -30.38
CA LEU A 156 10.90 21.56 -30.02
C LEU A 156 12.20 21.96 -30.67
N SER A 157 12.16 23.02 -31.50
CA SER A 157 13.37 23.63 -32.07
C SER A 157 13.78 24.78 -31.16
N HIS A 158 14.65 24.49 -30.21
CA HIS A 158 15.19 25.45 -29.25
C HIS A 158 16.61 25.04 -28.88
N SER A 159 17.46 25.99 -28.49
CA SER A 159 18.81 25.68 -28.04
C SER A 159 18.79 25.04 -26.65
N PHE A 160 19.31 23.83 -26.53
CA PHE A 160 19.51 23.10 -25.27
C PHE A 160 20.98 22.82 -25.02
N ARG A 161 21.90 23.62 -25.59
CA ARG A 161 23.36 23.41 -25.47
C ARG A 161 23.84 23.39 -24.03
N ASP A 162 23.20 24.14 -23.17
CA ASP A 162 23.57 24.28 -21.75
C ASP A 162 22.90 23.21 -20.85
N PHE A 163 22.16 22.24 -21.47
CA PHE A 163 21.52 21.14 -20.75
C PHE A 163 22.47 19.96 -20.47
N ASN A 164 23.76 20.18 -20.57
CA ASN A 164 24.79 19.22 -20.12
C ASN A 164 25.00 19.25 -18.59
N ASP A 165 24.47 20.24 -17.86
CA ASP A 165 24.40 20.29 -16.41
C ASP A 165 23.06 20.90 -15.99
N VAL A 166 22.17 20.08 -15.43
CA VAL A 166 20.78 20.48 -15.17
C VAL A 166 20.30 20.11 -13.78
N GLN A 167 19.44 20.94 -13.25
CA GLN A 167 18.60 20.63 -12.09
C GLN A 167 17.26 20.09 -12.58
N ILE A 168 16.76 19.00 -11.96
CA ILE A 168 15.53 18.34 -12.35
C ILE A 168 14.61 18.28 -11.14
N ILE A 169 13.38 18.84 -11.30
CA ILE A 169 12.40 18.98 -10.23
C ILE A 169 11.04 18.53 -10.75
N PHE A 170 10.33 17.74 -9.94
CA PHE A 170 8.92 17.42 -10.15
C PHE A 170 8.09 18.12 -9.08
N GLY A 171 6.98 18.74 -9.49
CA GLY A 171 6.04 19.43 -8.61
C GLY A 171 6.53 20.78 -8.11
N ALA A 172 6.41 21.05 -6.80
CA ALA A 172 6.78 22.33 -6.21
C ALA A 172 8.29 22.59 -6.30
N SER A 173 8.65 23.86 -6.55
CA SER A 173 10.04 24.28 -6.63
C SER A 173 10.30 25.47 -5.69
N ASN A 174 11.42 25.44 -4.98
CA ASN A 174 11.92 26.55 -4.16
C ASN A 174 13.25 27.11 -4.69
N LEU A 175 13.62 26.81 -5.93
CA LEU A 175 14.88 27.22 -6.52
C LEU A 175 14.77 28.64 -7.13
N GLY A 176 15.23 29.64 -6.39
CA GLY A 176 15.41 31.01 -6.85
C GLY A 176 14.22 31.56 -7.67
N ARG A 177 14.49 32.07 -8.87
CA ARG A 177 13.45 32.59 -9.79
C ARG A 177 12.48 31.54 -10.31
N PHE A 178 12.80 30.28 -10.18
CA PHE A 178 11.94 29.14 -10.54
C PHE A 178 11.05 28.66 -9.39
N PHE A 179 10.86 29.50 -8.38
CA PHE A 179 9.92 29.24 -7.31
C PHE A 179 8.51 29.02 -7.87
N SER A 180 7.87 27.94 -7.46
CA SER A 180 6.45 27.68 -7.72
C SER A 180 5.88 26.74 -6.68
N GLY A 181 4.73 27.14 -6.12
CA GLY A 181 3.93 26.23 -5.28
C GLY A 181 2.86 25.49 -6.06
N ASP A 182 2.72 25.69 -7.37
CA ASP A 182 1.70 25.03 -8.16
C ASP A 182 2.17 23.65 -8.59
N VAL A 183 1.43 22.63 -8.18
CA VAL A 183 1.75 21.21 -8.38
C VAL A 183 0.61 20.53 -9.11
N ALA A 184 0.93 19.83 -10.19
CA ALA A 184 -0.05 18.99 -10.88
C ALA A 184 -0.49 17.82 -9.98
N PRO A 185 -1.79 17.47 -9.93
CA PRO A 185 -2.27 16.31 -9.22
C PRO A 185 -1.81 15.04 -9.95
N MET A 186 -0.66 14.52 -9.59
CA MET A 186 0.01 13.43 -10.28
C MET A 186 0.61 12.38 -9.35
N SER A 187 0.92 11.25 -9.93
CA SER A 187 1.86 10.27 -9.38
C SER A 187 2.92 9.96 -10.44
N ILE A 188 4.16 9.70 -10.02
CA ILE A 188 5.27 9.34 -10.92
C ILE A 188 5.97 8.08 -10.46
N ARG A 189 6.57 7.32 -11.40
CA ARG A 189 7.38 6.13 -11.14
C ARG A 189 8.37 5.89 -12.27
N ASN A 190 9.29 4.94 -12.08
CA ASN A 190 10.22 4.45 -13.12
C ASN A 190 11.04 5.58 -13.77
N LEU A 191 11.51 6.54 -12.97
CA LEU A 191 12.31 7.64 -13.46
C LEU A 191 13.72 7.14 -13.82
N SER A 192 14.13 7.34 -15.07
CA SER A 192 15.49 7.00 -15.53
C SER A 192 16.12 8.13 -16.35
N LEU A 193 17.45 8.27 -16.21
CA LEU A 193 18.27 9.17 -17.00
C LEU A 193 19.30 8.32 -17.75
N GLN A 194 19.39 8.51 -19.08
CA GLN A 194 20.13 7.64 -19.98
C GLN A 194 20.94 8.47 -20.99
N SER A 195 22.01 7.87 -21.54
CA SER A 195 22.66 8.43 -22.75
C SER A 195 21.71 8.30 -23.96
N LEU A 196 22.02 9.02 -25.05
CA LEU A 196 21.28 8.89 -26.32
C LEU A 196 21.40 7.47 -26.91
N GLN A 197 22.41 6.69 -26.54
CA GLN A 197 22.62 5.30 -26.94
C GLN A 197 21.89 4.29 -26.04
N GLY A 198 21.13 4.79 -25.01
CA GLY A 198 20.33 3.96 -24.12
C GLY A 198 21.04 3.41 -22.89
N LYS A 199 22.32 3.80 -22.62
CA LYS A 199 23.00 3.44 -21.36
C LYS A 199 22.36 4.21 -20.21
N THR A 200 21.79 3.50 -19.23
CA THR A 200 21.19 4.11 -18.04
C THR A 200 22.29 4.58 -17.07
N PHE A 201 22.23 5.86 -16.70
CA PHE A 201 23.10 6.45 -15.69
C PHE A 201 22.47 6.37 -14.31
N TYR A 202 21.16 6.67 -14.23
CA TYR A 202 20.42 6.75 -12.98
C TYR A 202 19.02 6.13 -13.15
N TYR A 203 18.52 5.46 -12.10
CA TYR A 203 17.17 4.89 -12.08
C TYR A 203 16.55 4.95 -10.69
N TRP A 204 15.50 5.73 -10.53
CA TRP A 204 14.64 5.76 -9.35
C TRP A 204 13.35 5.04 -9.66
N LYS A 205 13.12 3.89 -9.03
CA LYS A 205 11.86 3.14 -9.19
C LYS A 205 10.68 3.89 -8.59
N LEU A 206 10.90 4.59 -7.48
CA LEU A 206 9.89 5.34 -6.72
C LEU A 206 8.80 4.43 -6.13
N ASP A 207 9.18 3.31 -5.52
CA ASP A 207 8.30 2.28 -4.97
C ASP A 207 8.36 2.16 -3.45
N ARG A 208 8.97 3.12 -2.74
CA ARG A 208 9.24 3.04 -1.30
C ARG A 208 10.03 1.77 -0.91
N SER A 209 10.98 1.39 -1.70
CA SER A 209 11.88 0.27 -1.43
C SER A 209 12.85 0.56 -0.28
N SER A 210 13.76 -0.39 -0.01
CA SER A 210 14.88 -0.24 0.93
C SER A 210 15.82 0.94 0.62
N LYS A 211 15.75 1.49 -0.58
CA LYS A 211 16.47 2.70 -1.01
C LYS A 211 15.77 4.01 -0.62
N THR A 212 14.68 3.95 0.15
CA THR A 212 13.95 5.13 0.65
C THR A 212 14.23 5.30 2.14
N THR A 213 14.83 6.42 2.52
CA THR A 213 15.11 6.77 3.93
C THR A 213 14.65 8.19 4.23
N ASN A 214 13.83 8.39 5.27
CA ASN A 214 13.25 9.69 5.61
C ASN A 214 12.64 10.37 4.38
N ASN A 215 13.16 11.55 3.99
CA ASN A 215 12.74 12.33 2.84
C ASN A 215 13.62 12.09 1.59
N PHE A 216 14.41 11.03 1.55
CA PHE A 216 15.30 10.75 0.43
C PHE A 216 14.97 9.42 -0.22
N VAL A 217 15.06 9.39 -1.54
CA VAL A 217 15.11 8.18 -2.35
C VAL A 217 16.42 8.17 -3.13
N TYR A 218 17.01 7.00 -3.25
CA TYR A 218 18.30 6.84 -3.94
C TYR A 218 18.10 6.07 -5.24
N ASP A 219 18.80 6.49 -6.27
CA ASP A 219 18.82 5.71 -7.50
C ASP A 219 19.49 4.36 -7.27
N SER A 220 19.09 3.35 -8.06
CA SER A 220 19.55 1.97 -7.86
C SER A 220 20.92 1.66 -8.47
N ILE A 221 21.53 2.62 -9.18
CA ILE A 221 22.78 2.41 -9.94
C ILE A 221 23.97 3.04 -9.23
N SER A 222 23.86 4.29 -8.80
CA SER A 222 24.96 5.08 -8.23
C SER A 222 24.68 5.67 -6.85
N ASP A 223 23.50 5.35 -6.26
CA ASP A 223 23.03 5.91 -4.98
C ASP A 223 22.88 7.45 -4.99
N LEU A 224 22.65 8.06 -6.16
CA LEU A 224 22.37 9.48 -6.25
C LEU A 224 21.07 9.81 -5.50
N PRO A 225 21.07 10.76 -4.51
CA PRO A 225 19.88 11.07 -3.75
C PRO A 225 18.90 11.91 -4.56
N ALA A 226 17.61 11.71 -4.29
CA ALA A 226 16.54 12.63 -4.65
C ALA A 226 15.75 12.97 -3.39
N TYR A 227 15.55 14.28 -3.14
CA TYR A 227 14.82 14.77 -1.97
C TYR A 227 13.34 14.82 -2.27
N VAL A 228 12.53 14.21 -1.39
CA VAL A 228 11.06 14.18 -1.47
C VAL A 228 10.50 15.01 -0.32
N LYS A 229 9.83 16.12 -0.63
CA LYS A 229 9.09 16.92 0.34
C LYS A 229 7.61 16.54 0.26
N ASN A 230 6.97 16.22 1.38
CA ASN A 230 5.54 15.96 1.50
C ASN A 230 4.98 14.90 0.51
N GLY A 231 5.80 13.93 0.12
CA GLY A 231 5.38 12.86 -0.80
C GLY A 231 4.54 11.80 -0.10
N LYS A 232 3.57 11.24 -0.84
CA LYS A 232 2.82 10.06 -0.43
C LYS A 232 3.18 8.92 -1.38
N TRP A 233 3.37 7.72 -0.83
CA TRP A 233 3.71 6.55 -1.64
C TRP A 233 2.44 5.79 -2.02
N GLU A 234 2.26 5.54 -3.33
CA GLU A 234 1.38 4.47 -3.77
C GLU A 234 2.09 3.17 -3.42
N ILE A 235 1.66 2.55 -2.35
CA ILE A 235 2.12 1.22 -2.00
C ILE A 235 1.28 0.26 -2.85
N ASP A 236 1.92 -0.79 -3.38
CA ASP A 236 1.17 -1.93 -3.93
C ASP A 236 0.36 -2.52 -2.78
N LYS A 237 -0.79 -1.91 -2.55
CA LYS A 237 -1.76 -2.48 -1.64
C LYS A 237 -2.18 -3.78 -2.29
N HIS A 238 -2.59 -4.73 -1.50
CA HIS A 238 -3.25 -5.94 -1.97
C HIS A 238 -4.57 -5.59 -2.68
N TYR A 239 -4.50 -4.85 -3.78
CA TYR A 239 -5.66 -4.29 -4.49
C TYR A 239 -6.40 -5.32 -5.31
N HIS A 240 -5.90 -6.52 -5.35
CA HIS A 240 -6.60 -7.63 -5.99
C HIS A 240 -7.50 -8.36 -5.01
N TRP A 241 -8.16 -7.61 -4.10
CA TRP A 241 -9.28 -8.16 -3.37
C TRP A 241 -10.32 -8.61 -4.39
N GLN A 242 -10.44 -9.91 -4.56
CA GLN A 242 -11.54 -10.48 -5.33
C GLN A 242 -12.69 -10.74 -4.37
N ARG A 243 -13.88 -10.30 -4.76
CA ARG A 243 -15.10 -10.66 -4.03
C ARG A 243 -15.33 -12.15 -4.21
N VAL A 244 -15.08 -12.94 -3.17
CA VAL A 244 -15.28 -14.39 -3.20
C VAL A 244 -16.77 -14.72 -3.11
N THR A 245 -17.47 -14.07 -2.19
CA THR A 245 -18.91 -14.23 -1.97
C THR A 245 -19.51 -13.04 -1.23
N SER A 246 -20.82 -13.00 -1.14
CA SER A 246 -21.57 -12.15 -0.21
C SER A 246 -22.86 -12.86 0.18
N PHE A 247 -23.24 -12.72 1.43
CA PHE A 247 -24.54 -13.15 1.95
C PHE A 247 -25.02 -12.16 2.98
N GLU A 248 -26.34 -12.10 3.14
CA GLU A 248 -26.97 -11.22 4.08
C GLU A 248 -27.09 -11.89 5.45
N ILE A 249 -26.94 -11.10 6.49
CA ILE A 249 -27.09 -11.52 7.88
C ILE A 249 -28.05 -10.57 8.59
N ASP A 250 -28.87 -11.10 9.48
CA ASP A 250 -29.93 -10.36 10.17
C ASP A 250 -29.42 -9.44 11.30
N TYR A 251 -28.12 -9.17 11.36
CA TYR A 251 -27.53 -8.47 12.50
C TYR A 251 -26.43 -7.48 12.11
N LYS A 252 -26.43 -6.29 12.74
CA LYS A 252 -25.52 -5.20 12.39
C LYS A 252 -24.07 -5.37 12.90
N ASN A 253 -23.87 -6.12 13.99
CA ASN A 253 -22.55 -6.29 14.63
C ASN A 253 -22.22 -7.77 14.81
N PRO A 254 -22.05 -8.53 13.72
CA PRO A 254 -21.74 -9.95 13.80
C PRO A 254 -20.35 -10.19 14.40
N GLN A 255 -20.20 -11.34 15.04
CA GLN A 255 -18.89 -11.85 15.45
C GLN A 255 -18.32 -12.73 14.36
N LEU A 256 -17.01 -12.63 14.16
CA LEU A 256 -16.27 -13.38 13.14
C LEU A 256 -15.22 -14.26 13.77
N ALA A 257 -15.09 -15.50 13.27
CA ALA A 257 -13.98 -16.39 13.55
C ALA A 257 -13.56 -17.12 12.28
N PHE A 258 -12.36 -17.65 12.26
CA PHE A 258 -11.82 -18.39 11.11
C PHE A 258 -11.11 -19.65 11.57
N ASP A 259 -11.43 -20.78 10.91
CA ASP A 259 -10.70 -22.04 11.00
C ASP A 259 -9.74 -22.12 9.81
N GLU A 260 -8.48 -21.80 10.05
CA GLU A 260 -7.43 -21.78 9.01
C GLU A 260 -7.13 -23.18 8.44
N ILE A 261 -7.39 -24.24 9.21
CA ILE A 261 -7.10 -25.63 8.79
C ILE A 261 -8.12 -26.11 7.77
N LYS A 262 -9.41 -25.85 8.02
CA LYS A 262 -10.51 -26.26 7.14
C LYS A 262 -10.96 -25.19 6.17
N GLY A 263 -10.49 -23.94 6.33
CA GLY A 263 -10.94 -22.81 5.53
C GLY A 263 -12.38 -22.40 5.81
N ASN A 264 -12.85 -22.51 7.06
CA ASN A 264 -14.22 -22.14 7.45
C ASN A 264 -14.24 -20.74 8.07
N PHE A 265 -15.01 -19.82 7.47
CA PHE A 265 -15.42 -18.58 8.10
C PHE A 265 -16.71 -18.77 8.87
N PHE A 266 -16.70 -18.42 10.15
CA PHE A 266 -17.88 -18.43 11.01
C PHE A 266 -18.34 -17.01 11.22
N VAL A 267 -19.63 -16.78 11.03
CA VAL A 267 -20.31 -15.49 11.29
C VAL A 267 -21.47 -15.75 12.22
N ALA A 268 -21.39 -15.28 13.46
CA ALA A 268 -22.47 -15.42 14.42
C ALA A 268 -23.34 -14.16 14.47
N SER A 269 -24.65 -14.34 14.27
CA SER A 269 -25.69 -13.35 14.57
C SER A 269 -26.28 -13.58 15.97
N ASP A 270 -27.41 -12.99 16.27
CA ASP A 270 -28.12 -13.22 17.55
C ASP A 270 -28.70 -14.63 17.70
N LYS A 271 -29.03 -15.30 16.61
CA LYS A 271 -29.73 -16.61 16.60
C LYS A 271 -29.16 -17.63 15.63
N LYS A 272 -28.27 -17.20 14.72
CA LYS A 272 -27.75 -18.04 13.65
C LYS A 272 -26.24 -18.00 13.60
N LEU A 273 -25.65 -19.14 13.30
CA LEU A 273 -24.26 -19.31 12.94
C LEU A 273 -24.19 -19.64 11.45
N TYR A 274 -23.57 -18.78 10.68
CA TYR A 274 -23.27 -19.01 9.28
C TYR A 274 -21.85 -19.55 9.18
N THR A 275 -21.67 -20.60 8.41
CA THR A 275 -20.35 -21.21 8.14
C THR A 275 -20.10 -21.21 6.65
N TYR A 276 -19.18 -20.37 6.20
CA TYR A 276 -18.74 -20.34 4.80
C TYR A 276 -17.39 -21.04 4.65
N ASN A 277 -17.36 -22.10 3.83
CA ASN A 277 -16.11 -22.80 3.50
C ASN A 277 -15.51 -22.21 2.22
N VAL A 278 -14.28 -21.66 2.29
CA VAL A 278 -13.62 -21.01 1.15
C VAL A 278 -13.12 -21.98 0.08
N ASN A 279 -12.86 -23.25 0.46
CA ASN A 279 -12.29 -24.24 -0.45
C ASN A 279 -13.34 -24.79 -1.41
N ASN A 280 -14.52 -25.14 -0.88
CA ASN A 280 -15.64 -25.70 -1.66
C ASN A 280 -16.76 -24.68 -1.95
N LYS A 281 -16.63 -23.45 -1.46
CA LYS A 281 -17.55 -22.33 -1.68
C LYS A 281 -18.99 -22.62 -1.21
N THR A 282 -19.15 -23.39 -0.12
CA THR A 282 -20.45 -23.71 0.49
C THR A 282 -20.75 -22.81 1.66
N LEU A 283 -22.03 -22.45 1.82
CA LEU A 283 -22.56 -21.70 2.95
C LEU A 283 -23.58 -22.56 3.69
N ASP A 284 -23.28 -22.86 4.94
CA ASP A 284 -24.21 -23.55 5.86
C ASP A 284 -24.72 -22.57 6.91
N THR A 285 -25.96 -22.78 7.36
CA THR A 285 -26.60 -21.97 8.38
C THR A 285 -27.18 -22.85 9.47
N LEU A 286 -26.81 -22.56 10.72
CA LEU A 286 -27.26 -23.29 11.90
C LEU A 286 -27.96 -22.33 12.86
N SER A 287 -29.19 -22.64 13.27
CA SER A 287 -29.84 -21.94 14.37
C SER A 287 -29.37 -22.49 15.71
N PHE A 288 -29.09 -21.60 16.66
CA PHE A 288 -28.57 -22.02 17.97
C PHE A 288 -29.45 -21.51 19.13
N LYS A 289 -29.26 -22.12 20.30
CA LYS A 289 -29.87 -21.72 21.57
C LYS A 289 -28.85 -21.02 22.47
N GLY A 290 -29.34 -20.20 23.38
CA GLY A 290 -28.49 -19.39 24.27
C GLY A 290 -28.03 -18.13 23.60
N ALA A 291 -27.26 -17.31 24.29
CA ALA A 291 -26.76 -16.04 23.80
C ALA A 291 -25.26 -16.12 23.47
N SER A 292 -24.90 -15.88 22.22
CA SER A 292 -23.57 -15.35 21.95
C SER A 292 -23.52 -13.92 22.48
N PHE A 293 -22.34 -13.47 22.89
CA PHE A 293 -22.17 -12.05 23.22
C PHE A 293 -22.07 -11.27 21.94
N LEU A 294 -23.04 -10.38 21.72
CA LEU A 294 -23.08 -9.53 20.54
C LEU A 294 -22.79 -8.08 20.93
N GLY A 295 -22.21 -7.35 20.00
CA GLY A 295 -21.86 -5.96 20.18
C GLY A 295 -20.37 -5.68 19.95
N VAL A 296 -20.02 -4.41 19.97
CA VAL A 296 -18.67 -3.93 19.60
C VAL A 296 -17.53 -4.47 20.48
N SER A 297 -17.85 -4.84 21.73
CA SER A 297 -16.87 -5.37 22.68
C SER A 297 -16.78 -6.89 22.69
N SER A 298 -17.57 -7.56 21.86
CA SER A 298 -17.59 -9.02 21.77
C SER A 298 -16.66 -9.51 20.68
N GLN A 299 -15.93 -10.60 20.98
CA GLN A 299 -14.96 -11.21 20.09
C GLN A 299 -15.22 -12.70 20.03
N MET A 300 -15.05 -13.29 18.84
CA MET A 300 -15.19 -14.73 18.63
C MET A 300 -13.89 -15.31 18.07
N LEU A 301 -13.56 -16.52 18.49
CA LEU A 301 -12.40 -17.30 18.04
C LEU A 301 -12.83 -18.71 17.73
N PHE A 302 -12.15 -19.36 16.79
CA PHE A 302 -12.23 -20.78 16.58
C PHE A 302 -11.09 -21.50 17.31
N HIS A 303 -11.42 -22.51 18.09
CA HIS A 303 -10.46 -23.33 18.80
C HIS A 303 -10.21 -24.64 18.03
N PRO A 304 -9.06 -24.82 17.36
CA PRO A 304 -8.86 -25.92 16.43
C PRO A 304 -8.81 -27.28 17.09
N LEU A 305 -8.22 -27.41 18.29
CA LEU A 305 -8.15 -28.68 19.01
C LEU A 305 -9.51 -29.15 19.56
N LYS A 306 -10.29 -28.22 20.13
CA LYS A 306 -11.65 -28.47 20.62
C LYS A 306 -12.69 -28.47 19.51
N LYS A 307 -12.32 -28.03 18.30
CA LYS A 307 -13.20 -27.89 17.11
C LYS A 307 -14.50 -27.14 17.42
N THR A 308 -14.39 -26.06 18.17
CA THR A 308 -15.53 -25.26 18.62
C THR A 308 -15.22 -23.76 18.64
N LEU A 309 -16.26 -22.96 18.82
CA LEU A 309 -16.15 -21.53 18.92
C LEU A 309 -16.11 -21.08 20.38
N LEU A 310 -15.28 -20.09 20.63
CA LEU A 310 -15.17 -19.34 21.87
C LEU A 310 -15.61 -17.91 21.62
N SER A 311 -16.57 -17.41 22.37
CA SER A 311 -16.97 -15.99 22.37
C SER A 311 -16.66 -15.38 23.74
N TYR A 312 -16.09 -14.20 23.75
CA TYR A 312 -15.85 -13.46 24.98
C TYR A 312 -16.25 -11.99 24.83
N ASN A 313 -16.62 -11.40 25.96
CA ASN A 313 -16.97 -9.99 26.07
C ASN A 313 -16.27 -9.39 27.28
N ILE A 314 -15.28 -8.53 27.03
CA ILE A 314 -14.50 -7.90 28.09
C ILE A 314 -15.36 -6.96 28.93
N TYR A 315 -16.24 -6.20 28.28
CA TYR A 315 -17.10 -5.22 28.96
C TYR A 315 -18.02 -5.85 30.02
N HIS A 316 -18.48 -7.08 29.75
CA HIS A 316 -19.33 -7.83 30.66
C HIS A 316 -18.55 -8.88 31.48
N ASN A 317 -17.24 -8.96 31.29
CA ASN A 317 -16.40 -9.98 31.94
C ASN A 317 -16.94 -11.39 31.76
N LYS A 318 -17.31 -11.76 30.54
CA LYS A 318 -18.00 -13.01 30.22
C LYS A 318 -17.33 -13.77 29.09
N LEU A 319 -17.35 -15.09 29.18
CA LEU A 319 -16.85 -16.04 28.19
C LEU A 319 -17.82 -17.17 27.99
N ASN A 320 -18.05 -17.56 26.72
CA ASN A 320 -18.94 -18.64 26.31
C ASN A 320 -18.26 -19.59 25.34
N TRP A 321 -18.60 -20.86 25.46
CA TRP A 321 -18.23 -21.88 24.48
C TRP A 321 -19.46 -22.29 23.67
N PHE A 322 -19.28 -22.52 22.38
CA PHE A 322 -20.29 -23.11 21.53
C PHE A 322 -20.22 -24.63 21.59
N ASN A 323 -21.34 -25.28 21.87
CA ASN A 323 -21.45 -26.73 21.77
C ASN A 323 -22.07 -27.09 20.42
N PRO A 324 -21.29 -27.66 19.47
CA PRO A 324 -21.81 -28.00 18.15
C PRO A 324 -22.82 -29.12 18.16
N THR A 325 -22.76 -30.05 19.15
CA THR A 325 -23.67 -31.17 19.25
C THR A 325 -25.09 -30.72 19.66
N THR A 326 -25.18 -29.79 20.61
CA THR A 326 -26.46 -29.28 21.08
C THR A 326 -26.87 -27.98 20.39
N SER A 327 -26.04 -27.45 19.50
CA SER A 327 -26.22 -26.17 18.84
C SER A 327 -26.56 -25.05 19.84
N SER A 328 -25.76 -24.95 20.88
CA SER A 328 -26.01 -23.98 21.95
C SER A 328 -24.72 -23.38 22.51
N TRP A 329 -24.81 -22.14 22.97
CA TRP A 329 -23.76 -21.49 23.75
C TRP A 329 -23.85 -21.92 25.23
N SER A 330 -22.69 -22.16 25.86
CA SER A 330 -22.62 -22.47 27.29
C SER A 330 -23.08 -21.29 28.14
N VAL A 331 -23.38 -21.57 29.40
CA VAL A 331 -23.65 -20.50 30.39
C VAL A 331 -22.37 -19.73 30.69
N ASN A 332 -22.52 -18.44 30.84
CA ASN A 332 -21.44 -17.46 31.04
C ASN A 332 -20.46 -17.82 32.14
N GLN A 333 -19.19 -17.93 31.80
CA GLN A 333 -18.10 -17.91 32.77
C GLN A 333 -17.63 -16.48 33.00
N LYS A 334 -17.37 -16.14 34.26
CA LYS A 334 -16.86 -14.82 34.61
C LYS A 334 -15.37 -14.75 34.24
N ILE A 335 -14.97 -13.70 33.53
CA ILE A 335 -13.58 -13.34 33.31
C ILE A 335 -13.29 -12.02 34.00
N THR A 336 -12.12 -11.88 34.63
CA THR A 336 -11.67 -10.64 35.27
C THR A 336 -10.57 -10.03 34.46
N VAL A 337 -10.89 -9.08 33.60
CA VAL A 337 -9.96 -8.29 32.79
C VAL A 337 -10.41 -6.84 32.84
N ASP A 338 -9.50 -5.91 32.68
CA ASP A 338 -9.82 -4.49 32.61
C ASP A 338 -10.70 -4.17 31.38
N ASP A 339 -11.47 -3.10 31.48
CA ASP A 339 -12.44 -2.61 30.48
C ASP A 339 -11.76 -2.00 29.24
N ASN A 340 -10.87 -2.74 28.58
CA ASN A 340 -10.12 -2.25 27.44
C ASN A 340 -10.71 -2.74 26.13
N GLN A 341 -11.44 -1.88 25.43
CA GLN A 341 -11.98 -2.15 24.09
C GLN A 341 -10.85 -2.10 23.03
N HIS A 342 -11.09 -2.70 21.87
CA HIS A 342 -10.16 -2.70 20.73
C HIS A 342 -8.76 -3.20 21.07
N HIS A 343 -8.66 -4.07 22.08
CA HIS A 343 -7.42 -4.79 22.40
C HIS A 343 -7.03 -5.70 21.23
N ASN A 344 -5.75 -6.01 21.17
CA ASN A 344 -5.20 -6.96 20.22
C ASN A 344 -5.25 -8.35 20.80
N ARG A 345 -5.47 -9.36 19.99
CA ARG A 345 -5.56 -10.73 20.42
C ARG A 345 -4.69 -11.65 19.58
N PHE A 346 -4.15 -12.65 20.22
CA PHE A 346 -3.48 -13.77 19.57
C PHE A 346 -3.85 -15.07 20.29
N PHE A 347 -4.26 -16.08 19.53
CA PHE A 347 -4.54 -17.39 20.08
C PHE A 347 -3.39 -18.34 19.73
N ASP A 348 -2.64 -18.77 20.77
CA ASP A 348 -1.61 -19.79 20.65
C ASP A 348 -2.26 -21.17 20.75
N LYS A 349 -2.50 -21.77 19.59
CA LYS A 349 -3.14 -23.09 19.45
C LYS A 349 -2.28 -24.23 19.99
N ASP A 350 -0.95 -24.07 20.00
CA ASP A 350 -0.02 -25.11 20.43
C ASP A 350 0.00 -25.26 21.95
N HIS A 351 -0.15 -24.12 22.65
CA HIS A 351 -0.14 -24.08 24.12
C HIS A 351 -1.53 -23.90 24.74
N ASP A 352 -2.57 -23.74 23.94
CA ASP A 352 -3.96 -23.53 24.38
C ASP A 352 -4.12 -22.25 25.21
N LYS A 353 -3.49 -21.18 24.73
CA LYS A 353 -3.44 -19.87 25.40
C LYS A 353 -4.00 -18.75 24.51
N LEU A 354 -4.78 -17.87 25.12
CA LEU A 354 -5.22 -16.63 24.49
C LEU A 354 -4.48 -15.45 25.11
N TYR A 355 -3.82 -14.67 24.25
CA TYR A 355 -3.16 -13.44 24.65
C TYR A 355 -4.00 -12.24 24.24
N LEU A 356 -4.13 -11.27 25.15
CA LEU A 356 -4.76 -9.97 24.89
C LEU A 356 -3.77 -8.88 25.25
N TYR A 357 -3.51 -7.99 24.33
CA TYR A 357 -2.59 -6.87 24.55
C TYR A 357 -3.25 -5.53 24.28
N GLY A 358 -3.00 -4.57 25.15
CA GLY A 358 -3.38 -3.19 24.98
C GLY A 358 -4.88 -2.95 25.09
N GLY A 359 -5.38 -2.02 24.31
CA GLY A 359 -6.76 -1.60 24.31
C GLY A 359 -6.98 -0.19 24.83
N TYR A 360 -8.22 0.26 24.77
CA TYR A 360 -8.65 1.58 25.21
C TYR A 360 -9.91 1.50 26.05
N GLY A 361 -9.92 2.14 27.19
CA GLY A 361 -11.05 2.21 28.09
C GLY A 361 -10.89 3.30 29.12
N ARG A 362 -12.02 3.89 29.59
CA ARG A 362 -12.02 4.94 30.63
C ARG A 362 -11.05 6.08 30.34
N HIS A 363 -10.97 6.53 29.08
CA HIS A 363 -10.08 7.60 28.57
C HIS A 363 -8.58 7.30 28.73
N GLN A 364 -8.21 6.02 28.77
CA GLN A 364 -6.81 5.59 28.86
C GLN A 364 -6.50 4.48 27.85
N TYR A 365 -5.27 4.49 27.36
CA TYR A 365 -4.69 3.40 26.58
C TYR A 365 -4.02 2.41 27.54
N SER A 366 -4.15 1.13 27.25
CA SER A 366 -3.48 0.07 28.00
C SER A 366 -2.20 -0.39 27.32
N GLY A 367 -1.18 -0.70 28.11
CA GLY A 367 0.03 -1.40 27.67
C GLY A 367 0.15 -2.80 28.30
N VAL A 368 -0.93 -3.31 28.86
CA VAL A 368 -0.92 -4.57 29.62
C VAL A 368 -1.10 -5.75 28.66
N LEU A 369 -0.29 -6.80 28.84
CA LEU A 369 -0.46 -8.10 28.22
C LEU A 369 -1.12 -9.06 29.20
N TYR A 370 -2.23 -9.62 28.81
CA TYR A 370 -2.91 -10.69 29.55
C TYR A 370 -2.73 -12.03 28.84
N GLU A 371 -2.47 -13.07 29.61
CA GLU A 371 -2.52 -14.46 29.18
C GLU A 371 -3.75 -15.13 29.79
N TYR A 372 -4.48 -15.88 28.98
CA TYR A 372 -5.57 -16.71 29.39
C TYR A 372 -5.26 -18.16 29.05
N ASN A 373 -5.03 -18.99 30.06
CA ASN A 373 -4.81 -20.43 29.87
C ASN A 373 -6.16 -21.16 29.77
N LEU A 374 -6.45 -21.74 28.61
CA LEU A 374 -7.69 -22.44 28.34
C LEU A 374 -7.73 -23.87 28.94
N LYS A 375 -6.59 -24.36 29.47
CA LYS A 375 -6.49 -25.66 30.17
C LYS A 375 -6.80 -25.52 31.67
N ASP A 376 -6.39 -24.40 32.28
CA ASP A 376 -6.46 -24.22 33.73
C ASP A 376 -7.65 -23.33 34.11
N ASN A 377 -8.81 -23.95 34.37
CA ASN A 377 -10.00 -23.34 34.96
C ASN A 377 -10.21 -21.83 34.69
N PHE A 378 -9.86 -21.36 33.51
CA PHE A 378 -10.20 -20.04 32.99
C PHE A 378 -9.67 -18.87 33.83
N LYS A 379 -8.40 -18.85 34.12
CA LYS A 379 -7.77 -17.76 34.85
C LYS A 379 -6.95 -16.85 33.91
N TRP A 380 -7.20 -15.56 33.99
CA TRP A 380 -6.36 -14.54 33.37
C TRP A 380 -5.16 -14.25 34.31
N SER A 381 -4.01 -14.12 33.71
CA SER A 381 -2.81 -13.61 34.38
C SER A 381 -2.24 -12.43 33.61
N GLN A 382 -1.90 -11.39 34.32
CA GLN A 382 -1.14 -10.30 33.74
C GLN A 382 0.32 -10.75 33.60
N MET A 383 0.88 -10.51 32.42
CA MET A 383 2.26 -10.84 32.12
C MET A 383 3.16 -9.62 32.28
N ASN A 384 4.33 -9.83 32.85
CA ASN A 384 5.38 -8.81 32.84
C ASN A 384 6.05 -8.81 31.46
N LEU A 385 6.20 -7.63 30.88
CA LEU A 385 6.93 -7.45 29.64
C LEU A 385 8.37 -7.06 29.93
N ASP A 386 9.33 -7.68 29.25
CA ASP A 386 10.75 -7.35 29.35
C ASP A 386 11.07 -5.99 28.71
N THR A 387 10.20 -5.54 27.80
CA THR A 387 10.32 -4.27 27.09
C THR A 387 9.12 -3.37 27.38
N LEU A 388 9.39 -2.11 27.70
CA LEU A 388 8.34 -1.11 27.90
C LEU A 388 7.77 -0.71 26.53
N ILE A 389 6.57 -1.16 26.22
CA ILE A 389 5.82 -0.80 25.02
C ILE A 389 4.82 0.29 25.38
N SER A 390 4.81 1.41 24.63
CA SER A 390 3.85 2.50 24.88
C SER A 390 2.41 1.99 24.80
N PRO A 391 1.55 2.39 25.75
CA PRO A 391 0.13 2.02 25.78
C PRO A 391 -0.60 2.36 24.48
N ARG A 392 -1.36 1.40 23.92
CA ARG A 392 -1.96 1.52 22.60
C ARG A 392 -3.13 0.56 22.37
N TYR A 393 -3.92 0.83 21.34
CA TYR A 393 -4.96 -0.05 20.80
C TYR A 393 -4.84 -0.17 19.28
N LEU A 394 -5.56 -1.10 18.66
CA LEU A 394 -5.53 -1.37 17.20
C LEU A 394 -4.13 -1.69 16.64
N SER A 395 -3.22 -2.22 17.45
CA SER A 395 -1.97 -2.79 16.95
C SER A 395 -2.18 -4.22 16.41
N ALA A 396 -1.23 -4.73 15.66
CA ALA A 396 -1.20 -6.15 15.34
C ALA A 396 -0.44 -6.91 16.43
N LEU A 397 -0.97 -8.06 16.82
CA LEU A 397 -0.33 -8.99 17.77
C LEU A 397 -0.19 -10.36 17.11
N GLY A 398 1.00 -10.94 17.18
CA GLY A 398 1.28 -12.24 16.60
C GLY A 398 2.39 -12.99 17.34
N LYS A 399 2.55 -14.28 17.05
CA LYS A 399 3.64 -15.10 17.59
C LYS A 399 4.83 -15.07 16.62
N TYR A 400 6.02 -14.83 17.16
CA TYR A 400 7.28 -14.96 16.42
C TYR A 400 7.95 -16.32 16.71
N SER A 401 7.98 -16.72 17.99
CA SER A 401 8.46 -18.02 18.47
C SER A 401 7.74 -18.38 19.77
N ASP A 402 8.03 -19.55 20.35
CA ASP A 402 7.33 -20.04 21.53
C ASP A 402 7.34 -19.06 22.73
N ASN A 403 8.38 -18.27 22.85
CA ASN A 403 8.54 -17.32 23.97
C ASN A 403 8.52 -15.86 23.53
N LYS A 404 8.15 -15.57 22.25
CA LYS A 404 8.21 -14.19 21.72
C LYS A 404 6.95 -13.85 20.94
N LEU A 405 6.34 -12.74 21.32
CA LEU A 405 5.22 -12.14 20.61
C LEU A 405 5.67 -10.88 19.87
N LEU A 406 5.08 -10.62 18.72
CA LEU A 406 5.26 -9.42 17.94
C LEU A 406 4.13 -8.45 18.19
N VAL A 407 4.46 -7.20 18.47
CA VAL A 407 3.51 -6.06 18.51
C VAL A 407 3.92 -5.06 17.44
N LEU A 408 3.04 -4.77 16.49
CA LEU A 408 3.30 -3.84 15.40
C LEU A 408 2.28 -2.71 15.38
N GLY A 409 2.77 -1.47 15.37
CA GLY A 409 1.97 -0.27 15.15
C GLY A 409 0.92 -0.04 16.24
N GLY A 410 -0.21 0.56 15.85
CA GLY A 410 -1.30 0.93 16.74
C GLY A 410 -1.41 2.42 16.99
N TYR A 411 -2.42 2.85 17.75
CA TYR A 411 -2.66 4.23 18.14
C TYR A 411 -2.72 4.34 19.67
N GLY A 412 -2.07 5.33 20.24
CA GLY A 412 -2.01 5.53 21.69
C GLY A 412 -1.12 6.69 22.08
N SER A 413 -0.68 6.72 23.34
CA SER A 413 0.25 7.73 23.85
C SER A 413 1.33 7.10 24.72
N HIS A 414 2.48 7.78 24.86
CA HIS A 414 3.56 7.28 25.69
C HIS A 414 3.20 7.21 27.17
N SER A 415 2.33 8.09 27.66
CA SER A 415 1.85 8.10 29.04
C SER A 415 0.66 7.17 29.29
N GLY A 416 0.00 6.69 28.24
CA GLY A 416 -1.26 5.97 28.29
C GLY A 416 -2.50 6.86 28.46
N LYS A 417 -2.35 8.17 28.64
CA LYS A 417 -3.47 9.09 28.75
C LYS A 417 -3.94 9.58 27.40
N GLN A 418 -5.25 9.69 27.22
CA GLN A 418 -5.83 10.13 25.94
C GLN A 418 -5.46 11.57 25.58
N GLU A 419 -5.32 12.45 26.57
CA GLU A 419 -4.98 13.86 26.39
C GLU A 419 -3.49 14.13 26.10
N ASP A 420 -2.61 13.13 26.29
CA ASP A 420 -1.16 13.29 26.20
C ASP A 420 -0.63 12.86 24.84
N PHE A 421 -0.71 13.75 23.84
CA PHE A 421 -0.12 13.58 22.52
C PHE A 421 -0.39 12.21 21.87
N PRO A 422 -1.65 11.80 21.70
CA PRO A 422 -1.97 10.53 21.06
C PRO A 422 -1.52 10.52 19.60
N GLN A 423 -0.95 9.39 19.17
CA GLN A 423 -0.36 9.28 17.85
C GLN A 423 -0.42 7.85 17.29
N ASN A 424 -0.24 7.72 15.99
CA ASN A 424 0.02 6.42 15.38
C ASN A 424 1.47 6.01 15.65
N PHE A 425 1.65 4.81 16.16
CA PHE A 425 2.96 4.20 16.29
C PHE A 425 3.31 3.41 15.02
N TYR A 426 4.58 3.48 14.62
CA TYR A 426 5.12 2.78 13.45
C TYR A 426 6.27 1.86 13.85
N ASP A 427 6.28 1.45 15.11
CA ASP A 427 7.29 0.62 15.73
C ASP A 427 6.93 -0.87 15.67
N LEU A 428 7.93 -1.71 15.86
CA LEU A 428 7.82 -3.15 15.99
C LEU A 428 8.57 -3.59 17.24
N TYR A 429 7.88 -4.31 18.11
CA TYR A 429 8.46 -4.91 19.31
C TYR A 429 8.39 -6.43 19.24
N LEU A 430 9.41 -7.07 19.83
CA LEU A 430 9.53 -8.51 19.93
C LEU A 430 9.72 -8.91 21.40
#